data_c181e4c780829064acd09488608ac31f
#
_entry.id   c181e4c780829064acd09488608ac31f
#
_cell.length_a   1.000
_cell.length_b   1.000
_cell.length_c   1.000
_cell.angle_alpha   90.00
_cell.angle_beta   90.00
_cell.angle_gamma   90.00
#
_symmetry.space_group_name_H-M   'P 1'
#
loop_
_entity.id
_entity.type
_entity.pdbx_description
1 polymer ?
#
loop_
_entity_poly.entity_id
_entity_poly.type
_entity_poly.pdbx_seq_one_letter_code
_entity_poly.pdbx_strand_id
1 'polypeptide(L)'
;MPLKLWWLIPLATMAFIASYQDIKYRKIPNGVALSVALLGVFFVLSKGGYSHALSSMAILVIGAVLFQLRILAAGDSKLLAAFALMIAPRYLPLTIWLIVTLGGVLALTQWLVSQIGNHPAGMERGVPYGVPICLGSLFGIAASL
;
A
#
# COMPACT_ATOMS: atom_id res chain seq x y z
N MET A 1 26.13 2.77 -4.21
CA MET A 1 24.94 3.46 -3.77
C MET A 1 23.89 3.78 -4.87
N PRO A 2 24.27 4.20 -6.09
CA PRO A 2 23.26 4.54 -7.10
C PRO A 2 22.37 3.36 -7.53
N LEU A 3 22.87 2.15 -7.56
CA LEU A 3 22.12 0.95 -7.96
C LEU A 3 20.90 0.62 -7.07
N LYS A 4 20.92 1.03 -5.80
CA LYS A 4 19.79 0.79 -4.88
C LYS A 4 18.59 1.70 -5.15
N LEU A 5 18.84 2.90 -5.64
CA LEU A 5 17.79 3.89 -5.96
C LEU A 5 17.05 3.56 -7.25
N TRP A 6 17.67 2.83 -8.17
CA TRP A 6 17.04 2.45 -9.44
C TRP A 6 15.78 1.60 -9.25
N TRP A 7 15.74 0.80 -8.17
CA TRP A 7 14.55 0.01 -7.83
C TRP A 7 13.34 0.87 -7.42
N LEU A 8 13.59 2.06 -6.89
CA LEU A 8 12.52 2.97 -6.48
C LEU A 8 11.77 3.56 -7.68
N ILE A 9 12.41 3.68 -8.83
CA ILE A 9 11.79 4.28 -10.02
C ILE A 9 10.60 3.43 -10.51
N PRO A 10 10.75 2.14 -10.85
CA PRO A 10 9.62 1.32 -11.27
C PRO A 10 8.59 1.15 -10.16
N LEU A 11 9.00 1.09 -8.90
CA LEU A 11 8.10 1.02 -7.77
C LEU A 11 7.30 2.31 -7.59
N ALA A 12 7.94 3.47 -7.71
CA ALA A 12 7.28 4.76 -7.64
C ALA A 12 6.27 4.94 -8.78
N THR A 13 6.59 4.50 -9.99
CA THR A 13 5.65 4.55 -11.11
C THR A 13 4.45 3.64 -10.88
N MET A 14 4.65 2.43 -10.38
CA MET A 14 3.56 1.51 -10.03
C MET A 14 2.71 2.06 -8.88
N ALA A 15 3.35 2.63 -7.87
CA ALA A 15 2.65 3.28 -6.76
C ALA A 15 1.82 4.48 -7.22
N PHE A 16 2.35 5.28 -8.13
CA PHE A 16 1.63 6.40 -8.73
C PHE A 16 0.40 5.92 -9.53
N ILE A 17 0.56 4.89 -10.35
CA ILE A 17 -0.54 4.29 -11.11
C ILE A 17 -1.60 3.73 -10.17
N ALA A 18 -1.20 2.99 -9.13
CA ALA A 18 -2.12 2.44 -8.14
C ALA A 18 -2.90 3.55 -7.40
N SER A 19 -2.21 4.61 -6.97
CA SER A 19 -2.82 5.77 -6.31
C SER A 19 -3.81 6.48 -7.22
N TYR A 20 -3.43 6.70 -8.48
CA TYR A 20 -4.31 7.33 -9.47
C TYR A 20 -5.58 6.50 -9.72
N GLN A 21 -5.43 5.20 -9.89
CA GLN A 21 -6.55 4.28 -10.09
C GLN A 21 -7.47 4.26 -8.86
N ASP A 22 -6.90 4.28 -7.67
CA ASP A 22 -7.68 4.29 -6.43
C ASP A 22 -8.46 5.60 -6.24
N ILE A 23 -7.85 6.74 -6.54
CA ILE A 23 -8.53 8.04 -6.47
C ILE A 23 -9.65 8.13 -7.49
N LYS A 24 -9.39 7.72 -8.74
CA LYS A 24 -10.33 7.89 -9.86
C LYS A 24 -11.46 6.85 -9.84
N TYR A 25 -11.12 5.59 -9.64
CA TYR A 25 -12.06 4.47 -9.78
C TYR A 25 -12.40 3.81 -8.45
N ARG A 26 -11.73 4.16 -7.36
CA ARG A 26 -11.86 3.52 -6.04
C ARG A 26 -11.65 2.01 -6.11
N LYS A 27 -10.81 1.58 -7.04
CA LYS A 27 -10.52 0.18 -7.29
C LYS A 27 -9.08 0.04 -7.76
N ILE A 28 -8.32 -0.82 -7.11
CA ILE A 28 -6.96 -1.14 -7.50
C ILE A 28 -7.01 -2.35 -8.44
N PRO A 29 -6.57 -2.22 -9.71
CA PRO A 29 -6.56 -3.35 -10.62
C PRO A 29 -5.64 -4.46 -10.12
N ASN A 30 -6.08 -5.71 -10.26
CA ASN A 30 -5.25 -6.87 -9.91
C ASN A 30 -3.93 -6.90 -10.67
N GLY A 31 -3.91 -6.37 -11.90
CA GLY A 31 -2.70 -6.28 -12.71
C GLY A 31 -1.61 -5.40 -12.09
N VAL A 32 -1.98 -4.29 -11.45
CA VAL A 32 -1.04 -3.41 -10.74
C VAL A 32 -0.48 -4.11 -9.51
N ALA A 33 -1.34 -4.70 -8.68
CA ALA A 33 -0.90 -5.46 -7.51
C ALA A 33 0.00 -6.64 -7.91
N LEU A 34 -0.35 -7.34 -8.99
CA LEU A 34 0.47 -8.44 -9.52
C LEU A 34 1.83 -7.95 -10.02
N SER A 35 1.89 -6.82 -10.72
CA SER A 35 3.15 -6.23 -11.19
C SER A 35 4.07 -5.87 -10.03
N VAL A 36 3.54 -5.26 -8.98
CA VAL A 36 4.29 -4.96 -7.76
C VAL A 36 4.76 -6.25 -7.08
N ALA A 37 3.91 -7.26 -7.00
CA ALA A 37 4.26 -8.57 -6.44
C ALA A 37 5.39 -9.25 -7.22
N LEU A 38 5.35 -9.22 -8.54
CA LEU A 38 6.42 -9.78 -9.39
C LEU A 38 7.76 -9.07 -9.16
N LEU A 39 7.75 -7.74 -9.07
CA LEU A 39 8.94 -6.97 -8.70
C LEU A 39 9.44 -7.35 -7.32
N GLY A 40 8.53 -7.55 -6.35
CA GLY A 40 8.87 -7.98 -5.00
C GLY A 40 9.48 -9.38 -4.95
N VAL A 41 8.92 -10.33 -5.67
CA VAL A 41 9.46 -11.69 -5.79
C VAL A 41 10.87 -11.66 -6.39
N PHE A 42 11.06 -10.92 -7.47
CA PHE A 42 12.38 -10.75 -8.07
C PHE A 42 13.39 -10.14 -7.08
N PHE A 43 12.95 -9.15 -6.29
CA PHE A 43 13.77 -8.54 -5.25
C PHE A 43 14.18 -9.56 -4.18
N VAL A 44 13.23 -10.36 -3.68
CA VAL A 44 13.50 -11.41 -2.67
C VAL A 44 14.46 -12.47 -3.20
N LEU A 45 14.26 -12.91 -4.45
CA LEU A 45 15.15 -13.90 -5.09
C LEU A 45 16.56 -13.35 -5.28
N SER A 46 16.71 -12.07 -5.60
CA SER A 46 18.00 -11.44 -5.82
C SER A 46 18.79 -11.22 -4.52
N LYS A 47 18.09 -11.01 -3.39
CA LYS A 47 18.73 -10.72 -2.09
C LYS A 47 18.68 -11.87 -1.07
N GLY A 48 17.93 -12.93 -1.36
CA GLY A 48 17.86 -14.11 -0.49
C GLY A 48 17.11 -13.90 0.84
N GLY A 49 16.06 -13.09 0.86
CA GLY A 49 15.35 -12.73 2.08
C GLY A 49 14.07 -13.51 2.34
N TYR A 50 14.14 -14.75 2.83
CA TYR A 50 12.93 -15.54 3.18
C TYR A 50 12.05 -14.85 4.24
N SER A 51 12.63 -14.05 5.12
CA SER A 51 11.88 -13.28 6.13
C SER A 51 10.93 -12.27 5.50
N HIS A 52 11.26 -11.69 4.36
CA HIS A 52 10.39 -10.79 3.60
C HIS A 52 9.16 -11.51 3.05
N ALA A 53 9.36 -12.72 2.52
CA ALA A 53 8.27 -13.55 2.02
C ALA A 53 7.32 -13.96 3.16
N LEU A 54 7.84 -14.32 4.31
CA LEU A 54 7.05 -14.68 5.49
C LEU A 54 6.22 -13.48 5.99
N SER A 55 6.81 -12.31 6.07
CA SER A 55 6.12 -11.06 6.44
C SER A 55 4.99 -10.72 5.47
N SER A 56 5.25 -10.84 4.18
CA SER A 56 4.25 -10.59 3.13
C SER A 56 3.08 -11.57 3.25
N MET A 57 3.37 -12.85 3.49
CA MET A 57 2.33 -13.86 3.70
C MET A 57 1.48 -13.55 4.93
N ALA A 58 2.11 -13.16 6.04
CA ALA A 58 1.40 -12.77 7.26
C ALA A 58 0.48 -11.57 7.00
N ILE A 59 0.95 -10.55 6.29
CA ILE A 59 0.13 -9.39 5.92
C ILE A 59 -1.03 -9.79 5.01
N LEU A 60 -0.82 -10.71 4.07
CA LEU A 60 -1.87 -11.20 3.20
C LEU A 60 -2.97 -11.91 4.00
N VAL A 61 -2.59 -12.76 4.95
CA VAL A 61 -3.54 -13.49 5.81
C VAL A 61 -4.31 -12.51 6.70
N ILE A 62 -3.62 -11.58 7.36
CA ILE A 62 -4.27 -10.54 8.20
C ILE A 62 -5.20 -9.68 7.33
N GLY A 63 -4.75 -9.28 6.15
CA GLY A 63 -5.55 -8.50 5.22
C GLY A 63 -6.80 -9.25 4.75
N ALA A 64 -6.72 -10.57 4.52
CA ALA A 64 -7.86 -11.39 4.18
C ALA A 64 -8.90 -11.46 5.31
N VAL A 65 -8.44 -11.57 6.57
CA VAL A 65 -9.31 -11.51 7.74
C VAL A 65 -9.98 -10.14 7.84
N LEU A 66 -9.23 -9.05 7.70
CA LEU A 66 -9.77 -7.69 7.73
C LEU A 66 -10.76 -7.44 6.59
N PHE A 67 -10.54 -8.04 5.43
CA PHE A 67 -11.49 -8.00 4.33
C PHE A 67 -12.79 -8.71 4.67
N GLN A 68 -12.74 -9.89 5.29
CA GLN A 68 -13.94 -10.60 5.74
C GLN A 68 -14.72 -9.80 6.80
N LEU A 69 -14.01 -9.07 7.65
CA LEU A 69 -14.60 -8.16 8.64
C LEU A 69 -15.09 -6.83 8.04
N ARG A 70 -14.94 -6.64 6.72
CA ARG A 70 -15.29 -5.41 5.98
C ARG A 70 -14.57 -4.15 6.47
N ILE A 71 -13.39 -4.32 7.07
CA ILE A 71 -12.55 -3.21 7.54
C ILE A 71 -11.66 -2.70 6.41
N LEU A 72 -11.12 -3.61 5.60
CA LEU A 72 -10.16 -3.30 4.54
C LEU A 72 -10.63 -3.87 3.20
N ALA A 73 -10.39 -3.14 2.12
CA ALA A 73 -10.69 -3.62 0.77
C ALA A 73 -9.69 -4.72 0.34
N ALA A 74 -10.15 -5.66 -0.47
CA ALA A 74 -9.30 -6.76 -0.97
C ALA A 74 -8.10 -6.26 -1.79
N GLY A 75 -8.30 -5.20 -2.59
CA GLY A 75 -7.23 -4.58 -3.38
C GLY A 75 -6.13 -3.98 -2.51
N ASP A 76 -6.51 -3.32 -1.42
CA ASP A 76 -5.58 -2.71 -0.47
C ASP A 76 -4.72 -3.76 0.22
N SER A 77 -5.32 -4.87 0.65
CA SER A 77 -4.61 -6.00 1.26
C SER A 77 -3.58 -6.61 0.32
N LYS A 78 -3.97 -6.83 -0.94
CA LYS A 78 -3.09 -7.40 -1.97
C LYS A 78 -1.93 -6.46 -2.29
N LEU A 79 -2.21 -5.17 -2.41
CA LEU A 79 -1.19 -4.15 -2.70
C LEU A 79 -0.19 -4.04 -1.55
N LEU A 80 -0.67 -3.99 -0.31
CA LEU A 80 0.19 -3.92 0.87
C LEU A 80 1.07 -5.17 1.00
N ALA A 81 0.51 -6.36 0.79
CA ALA A 81 1.26 -7.61 0.81
C ALA A 81 2.35 -7.65 -0.29
N ALA A 82 2.04 -7.13 -1.48
CA ALA A 82 2.99 -7.04 -2.58
C ALA A 82 4.18 -6.12 -2.23
N PHE A 83 3.91 -4.95 -1.65
CA PHE A 83 4.96 -4.05 -1.18
C PHE A 83 5.75 -4.63 -0.02
N ALA A 84 5.12 -5.39 0.87
CA ALA A 84 5.77 -5.99 2.03
C ALA A 84 6.90 -6.98 1.65
N LEU A 85 6.87 -7.55 0.44
CA LEU A 85 7.97 -8.36 -0.08
C LEU A 85 9.29 -7.59 -0.14
N MET A 86 9.24 -6.28 -0.27
CA MET A 86 10.42 -5.41 -0.42
C MET A 86 10.76 -4.64 0.85
N ILE A 87 9.89 -4.68 1.87
CA ILE A 87 10.09 -3.99 3.13
C ILE A 87 10.75 -4.96 4.13
N ALA A 88 11.86 -4.55 4.74
CA ALA A 88 12.49 -5.35 5.78
C ALA A 88 11.54 -5.51 6.98
N PRO A 89 11.43 -6.71 7.57
CA PRO A 89 10.46 -6.97 8.65
C PRO A 89 10.55 -6.00 9.82
N ARG A 90 11.74 -5.52 10.13
CA ARG A 90 11.99 -4.54 11.20
C ARG A 90 11.32 -3.19 10.95
N TYR A 91 11.10 -2.81 9.68
CA TYR A 91 10.45 -1.54 9.30
C TYR A 91 8.95 -1.68 9.04
N LEU A 92 8.42 -2.91 9.02
CA LEU A 92 7.00 -3.15 8.80
C LEU A 92 6.09 -2.46 9.82
N PRO A 93 6.36 -2.52 11.14
CA PRO A 93 5.52 -1.84 12.12
C PRO A 93 5.47 -0.33 11.89
N LEU A 94 6.63 0.28 11.57
CA LEU A 94 6.71 1.70 11.26
C LEU A 94 5.93 2.04 9.97
N THR A 95 6.07 1.20 8.95
CA THR A 95 5.35 1.36 7.68
C THR A 95 3.84 1.30 7.89
N ILE A 96 3.36 0.31 8.63
CA ILE A 96 1.93 0.17 8.95
C ILE A 96 1.44 1.38 9.74
N TRP A 97 2.21 1.83 10.72
CA TRP A 97 1.87 3.02 11.51
C TRP A 97 1.76 4.27 10.64
N LEU A 98 2.69 4.47 9.69
CA LEU A 98 2.62 5.56 8.71
C LEU A 98 1.38 5.46 7.83
N ILE A 99 1.06 4.27 7.33
CA ILE A 99 -0.12 4.04 6.49
C ILE A 99 -1.40 4.38 7.26
N VAL A 100 -1.52 3.92 8.49
CA VAL A 100 -2.69 4.17 9.34
C VAL A 100 -2.83 5.66 9.66
N THR A 101 -1.73 6.35 9.99
CA THR A 101 -1.74 7.79 10.27
C THR A 101 -2.12 8.60 9.03
N LEU A 102 -1.50 8.32 7.88
CA LEU A 102 -1.82 9.00 6.62
C LEU A 102 -3.27 8.73 6.19
N GLY A 103 -3.72 7.49 6.33
CA GLY A 103 -5.10 7.12 6.05
C GLY A 103 -6.09 7.80 6.97
N GLY A 104 -5.76 7.91 8.26
CA GLY A 104 -6.56 8.63 9.25
C GLY A 104 -6.66 10.13 8.96
N VAL A 105 -5.54 10.76 8.60
CA VAL A 105 -5.52 12.18 8.18
C VAL A 105 -6.37 12.38 6.92
N LEU A 106 -6.25 11.48 5.95
CA LEU A 106 -7.02 11.55 4.72
C LEU A 106 -8.53 11.38 5.00
N ALA A 107 -8.90 10.42 5.84
CA ALA A 107 -10.28 10.20 6.25
C ALA A 107 -10.85 11.42 6.98
N LEU A 108 -10.07 12.00 7.90
CA LEU A 108 -10.47 13.20 8.64
C LEU A 108 -10.66 14.41 7.73
N THR A 109 -9.74 14.63 6.77
CA THR A 109 -9.88 15.73 5.80
C THR A 109 -11.11 15.56 4.92
N GLN A 110 -11.40 14.35 4.45
CA GLN A 110 -12.60 14.06 3.68
C GLN A 110 -13.88 14.30 4.50
N TRP A 111 -13.87 13.87 5.76
CA TRP A 111 -15.01 14.09 6.65
C TRP A 111 -15.25 15.58 6.90
N LEU A 112 -14.19 16.36 7.19
CA LEU A 112 -14.29 17.82 7.38
C LEU A 112 -14.80 18.52 6.12
N VAL A 113 -14.28 18.17 4.94
CA VAL A 113 -14.72 18.74 3.68
C VAL A 113 -16.21 18.41 3.41
N SER A 114 -16.66 17.20 3.74
CA SER A 114 -18.06 16.81 3.58
C SER A 114 -19.00 17.61 4.49
N GLN A 115 -18.55 17.97 5.70
CA GLN A 115 -19.31 18.81 6.64
C GLN A 115 -19.45 20.26 6.14
N ILE A 116 -18.43 20.80 5.50
CA ILE A 116 -18.41 22.18 5.01
C ILE A 116 -19.18 22.31 3.68
N GLY A 117 -19.13 21.29 2.83
CA GLY A 117 -19.57 21.35 1.43
C GLY A 117 -21.03 21.00 1.16
N ASN A 118 -21.87 20.65 2.12
CA ASN A 118 -23.26 20.18 1.94
C ASN A 118 -23.45 19.07 0.88
N HIS A 119 -22.38 18.41 0.45
CA HIS A 119 -22.42 17.31 -0.50
C HIS A 119 -22.01 15.98 0.16
N PRO A 120 -22.98 15.09 0.49
CA PRO A 120 -22.67 13.76 1.06
C PRO A 120 -21.98 12.81 0.07
N ALA A 121 -21.91 13.17 -1.21
CA ALA A 121 -21.37 12.31 -2.29
C ALA A 121 -19.91 11.87 -2.11
N GLY A 122 -19.10 12.57 -1.31
CA GLY A 122 -17.70 12.21 -1.06
C GLY A 122 -17.53 11.06 -0.07
N MET A 123 -18.48 10.86 0.86
CA MET A 123 -18.41 9.80 1.87
C MET A 123 -18.90 8.44 1.39
N GLU A 124 -19.78 8.42 0.39
CA GLU A 124 -20.35 7.18 -0.16
C GLU A 124 -19.29 6.31 -0.86
N ARG A 125 -18.23 6.93 -1.37
CA ARG A 125 -17.14 6.25 -2.07
C ARG A 125 -16.04 5.68 -1.17
N GLY A 126 -16.06 6.01 0.13
CA GLY A 126 -15.02 5.62 1.08
C GLY A 126 -13.71 6.38 0.92
N VAL A 127 -12.73 6.04 1.73
CA VAL A 127 -11.40 6.67 1.75
C VAL A 127 -10.48 5.94 0.77
N PRO A 128 -9.71 6.65 -0.10
CA PRO A 128 -8.76 6.01 -1.01
C PRO A 128 -7.49 5.58 -0.24
N TYR A 129 -7.55 4.44 0.46
CA TYR A 129 -6.43 3.89 1.22
C TYR A 129 -5.22 3.50 0.37
N GLY A 130 -5.39 3.33 -0.94
CA GLY A 130 -4.30 3.04 -1.86
C GLY A 130 -3.21 4.11 -1.85
N VAL A 131 -3.56 5.37 -1.66
CA VAL A 131 -2.59 6.48 -1.58
C VAL A 131 -1.72 6.38 -0.33
N PRO A 132 -2.26 6.26 0.90
CA PRO A 132 -1.46 6.03 2.10
C PRO A 132 -0.61 4.76 2.03
N ILE A 133 -1.14 3.68 1.47
CA ILE A 133 -0.43 2.41 1.31
C ILE A 133 0.78 2.61 0.40
N CYS A 134 0.63 3.28 -0.74
CA CYS A 134 1.72 3.56 -1.67
C CYS A 134 2.80 4.44 -1.03
N LEU A 135 2.42 5.54 -0.40
CA LEU A 135 3.37 6.47 0.23
C LEU A 135 4.11 5.81 1.40
N GLY A 136 3.39 5.19 2.31
CA GLY A 136 3.98 4.51 3.47
C GLY A 136 4.89 3.36 3.06
N SER A 137 4.48 2.57 2.06
CA SER A 137 5.26 1.45 1.55
C SER A 137 6.54 1.90 0.84
N LEU A 138 6.47 2.94 0.00
CA LEU A 138 7.67 3.50 -0.63
C LEU A 138 8.67 4.00 0.41
N PHE A 139 8.19 4.64 1.47
CA PHE A 139 9.03 5.07 2.58
C PHE A 139 9.66 3.88 3.31
N GLY A 140 8.87 2.85 3.59
CA GLY A 140 9.35 1.60 4.21
C GLY A 140 10.39 0.87 3.37
N ILE A 141 10.19 0.82 2.05
CA ILE A 141 11.16 0.25 1.10
C ILE A 141 12.45 1.07 1.08
N ALA A 142 12.34 2.39 0.98
CA ALA A 142 13.50 3.28 1.00
C ALA A 142 14.32 3.13 2.28
N ALA A 143 13.66 2.99 3.43
CA ALA A 143 14.32 2.72 4.71
C ALA A 143 14.99 1.33 4.76
N SER A 144 14.47 0.37 3.99
CA SER A 144 14.98 -1.02 3.93
C SER A 144 16.18 -1.19 2.99
N LEU A 145 16.42 -0.26 2.07
CA LEU A 145 17.53 -0.29 1.11
C LEU A 145 18.85 0.15 1.76
#